data_eceb40c2ac209be27e6c8a6e8fca382f
#
_entry.id   eceb40c2ac209be27e6c8a6e8fca382f
#
_cell.length_a   1.000
_cell.length_b   1.000
_cell.length_c   1.000
_cell.angle_alpha   90.00
_cell.angle_beta   90.00
_cell.angle_gamma   90.00
#
_symmetry.space_group_name_H-M   'P 1'
#
loop_
_entity.id
_entity.type
_entity.pdbx_description
1 polymer ?
#
loop_
_entity_poly.entity_id
_entity_poly.type
_entity_poly.pdbx_seq_one_letter_code
_entity_poly.pdbx_strand_id
1 'polypeptide(L)'
;MSRFQLSLFFILLILTSCAHNLRGLSQIKERERSAGVLMHITSLPSNYGIGTLGLEAYKFADFLVRAKQKNWQMLPLGPTGYGDSPYQSTSSYAGNPYMIDLDTLIAEKLLTQEEVTSVFWGDDERKVDFGNMFVKRYPVLEKAFKRFKPNSDYDAFTRNNKEWLDDYALFMSLKEKFGYGQWTEWPEDIKLRKKAAIDKYSKDLKNKINFHKFIQFKFYEQFDKLKNYCHQKGLKLIGDVPIYVPLDSSDVWANPSMFQLDAKLTPLAVAGVPPDAFTADGQLWGNPLYDWDKMAKDNYKWFINRLRATGKLFDVIRIDHFRGLESYWSVPYGDKTAKNGHWVKGPDMGLIKAIHKSLPNLEFIAEDLGYLTPEVLALREGSGFPGMKVLEFAFDTREKSDYLPHTYTRNTVCYAGTHDNEVLVQWEKDIPPEDRSLAERYLGLPGGADLRYPILRAGMASVSYLFVAQLQDYLGLGGESRMNRPGIMDGKNWLWRATHEQISDKLADDIAYLTTLYARYEN
;
A
#
# COMPACT_ATOMS: atom_id res chain seq x y z
N MET A 1 -6.03 5.67 64.45
CA MET A 1 -5.68 4.76 63.32
C MET A 1 -4.24 4.32 63.48
N SER A 2 -3.97 3.03 63.55
CA SER A 2 -2.61 2.52 63.75
C SER A 2 -1.78 2.70 62.49
N ARG A 3 -0.46 2.80 62.64
CA ARG A 3 0.46 2.90 61.47
C ARG A 3 0.25 1.80 60.42
N PHE A 4 -0.30 0.69 60.84
CA PHE A 4 -0.64 -0.44 59.96
C PHE A 4 -1.85 -0.14 59.04
N GLN A 5 -2.82 0.61 59.50
CA GLN A 5 -3.98 1.00 58.70
C GLN A 5 -3.65 2.10 57.66
N LEU A 6 -2.73 2.99 57.97
CA LEU A 6 -2.21 3.98 56.99
C LEU A 6 -1.44 3.31 55.87
N SER A 7 -0.60 2.32 56.17
CA SER A 7 0.17 1.58 55.12
C SER A 7 -0.76 0.79 54.20
N LEU A 8 -1.82 0.16 54.71
CA LEU A 8 -2.79 -0.56 53.88
C LEU A 8 -3.58 0.39 52.95
N PHE A 9 -3.90 1.60 53.46
CA PHE A 9 -4.60 2.61 52.67
C PHE A 9 -3.72 3.19 51.53
N PHE A 10 -2.42 3.38 51.78
CA PHE A 10 -1.47 3.81 50.75
C PHE A 10 -1.21 2.72 49.70
N ILE A 11 -1.13 1.45 50.09
CA ILE A 11 -0.98 0.33 49.13
C ILE A 11 -2.24 0.18 48.29
N LEU A 12 -3.44 0.34 48.86
CA LEU A 12 -4.70 0.33 48.13
C LEU A 12 -4.82 1.49 47.12
N LEU A 13 -4.37 2.70 47.51
CA LEU A 13 -4.33 3.88 46.63
C LEU A 13 -3.33 3.71 45.46
N ILE A 14 -2.17 3.10 45.72
CA ILE A 14 -1.18 2.81 44.67
C ILE A 14 -1.74 1.73 43.71
N LEU A 15 -2.37 0.68 44.24
CA LEU A 15 -2.98 -0.38 43.42
C LEU A 15 -4.18 0.13 42.62
N THR A 16 -5.00 1.04 43.16
CA THR A 16 -6.10 1.66 42.40
C THR A 16 -5.60 2.67 41.37
N SER A 17 -4.53 3.41 41.65
CA SER A 17 -3.89 4.32 40.68
C SER A 17 -3.20 3.54 39.55
N CYS A 18 -2.53 2.42 39.85
CA CYS A 18 -2.01 1.50 38.83
C CYS A 18 -3.14 0.85 38.01
N ALA A 19 -4.25 0.44 38.65
CA ALA A 19 -5.40 -0.13 37.94
C ALA A 19 -6.15 0.90 37.07
N HIS A 20 -6.15 2.19 37.46
CA HIS A 20 -6.69 3.28 36.61
C HIS A 20 -5.78 3.62 35.43
N ASN A 21 -4.46 3.60 35.62
CA ASN A 21 -3.50 3.77 34.52
C ASN A 21 -3.48 2.56 33.56
N LEU A 22 -3.77 1.35 34.05
CA LEU A 22 -3.90 0.16 33.22
C LEU A 22 -5.25 0.09 32.43
N ARG A 23 -6.27 0.84 32.84
CA ARG A 23 -7.53 0.97 32.07
C ARG A 23 -7.44 1.93 30.88
N GLY A 24 -6.36 2.68 30.76
CA GLY A 24 -6.03 3.54 29.64
C GLY A 24 -5.20 2.85 28.54
N LEU A 25 -4.69 1.64 28.80
CA LEU A 25 -4.14 0.78 27.75
C LEU A 25 -5.32 0.30 26.92
N SER A 26 -5.42 0.76 25.68
CA SER A 26 -6.38 0.22 24.70
C SER A 26 -6.36 -1.30 24.84
N GLN A 27 -7.51 -1.90 25.13
CA GLN A 27 -7.63 -3.36 25.07
C GLN A 27 -7.16 -3.73 23.67
N ILE A 28 -5.99 -4.39 23.55
CA ILE A 28 -5.54 -4.97 22.30
C ILE A 28 -6.66 -5.91 21.90
N LYS A 29 -7.46 -5.50 20.91
CA LYS A 29 -8.56 -6.32 20.40
C LYS A 29 -7.97 -7.67 20.05
N GLU A 30 -8.43 -8.72 20.69
CA GLU A 30 -7.92 -10.06 20.41
C GLU A 30 -8.22 -10.36 18.94
N ARG A 31 -7.12 -10.42 18.12
CA ARG A 31 -7.24 -10.69 16.70
C ARG A 31 -7.21 -12.20 16.48
N GLU A 32 -8.16 -12.68 15.70
CA GLU A 32 -8.19 -14.07 15.24
C GLU A 32 -6.96 -14.39 14.39
N ARG A 33 -6.34 -15.57 14.59
CA ARG A 33 -5.25 -16.04 13.73
C ARG A 33 -5.78 -16.35 12.34
N SER A 34 -5.17 -15.76 11.32
CA SER A 34 -5.57 -15.92 9.93
C SER A 34 -4.39 -15.92 8.98
N ALA A 35 -4.66 -16.20 7.71
CA ALA A 35 -3.68 -16.09 6.64
C ALA A 35 -4.23 -15.26 5.48
N GLY A 36 -3.34 -14.78 4.63
CA GLY A 36 -3.64 -13.99 3.45
C GLY A 36 -2.61 -14.16 2.35
N VAL A 37 -2.98 -13.69 1.17
CA VAL A 37 -2.09 -13.66 0.01
C VAL A 37 -1.89 -12.22 -0.43
N LEU A 38 -0.63 -11.86 -0.69
CA LEU A 38 -0.26 -10.61 -1.37
C LEU A 38 -0.34 -10.82 -2.88
N MET A 39 -1.28 -10.13 -3.52
CA MET A 39 -1.49 -10.13 -4.96
C MET A 39 -2.11 -8.82 -5.40
N HIS A 40 -1.38 -8.06 -6.20
CA HIS A 40 -1.87 -6.79 -6.72
C HIS A 40 -2.86 -7.01 -7.88
N ILE A 41 -3.85 -6.11 -8.02
CA ILE A 41 -4.86 -6.20 -9.09
C ILE A 41 -4.20 -6.25 -10.46
N THR A 42 -3.18 -5.42 -10.72
CA THR A 42 -2.50 -5.38 -12.02
C THR A 42 -1.83 -6.70 -12.40
N SER A 43 -1.52 -7.54 -11.42
CA SER A 43 -0.86 -8.84 -11.59
C SER A 43 -1.84 -10.00 -11.83
N LEU A 44 -3.15 -9.75 -11.82
CA LEU A 44 -4.16 -10.75 -12.19
C LEU A 44 -4.11 -11.08 -13.70
N PRO A 45 -4.51 -12.28 -14.10
CA PRO A 45 -4.69 -12.61 -15.51
C PRO A 45 -5.66 -11.64 -16.19
N SER A 46 -5.46 -11.39 -17.48
CA SER A 46 -6.37 -10.56 -18.27
C SER A 46 -6.04 -10.66 -19.76
N ASN A 47 -7.05 -10.56 -20.61
CA ASN A 47 -6.91 -10.47 -22.06
C ASN A 47 -6.44 -9.08 -22.53
N TYR A 48 -6.38 -8.09 -21.64
CA TYR A 48 -6.18 -6.69 -22.00
C TYR A 48 -4.89 -6.11 -21.41
N GLY A 49 -3.86 -6.95 -21.27
CA GLY A 49 -2.49 -6.56 -20.98
C GLY A 49 -2.21 -6.17 -19.51
N ILE A 50 -3.23 -6.07 -18.67
CA ILE A 50 -3.12 -5.73 -17.23
C ILE A 50 -4.31 -6.32 -16.48
N GLY A 51 -4.10 -6.76 -15.24
CA GLY A 51 -5.20 -7.19 -14.37
C GLY A 51 -6.20 -6.06 -14.08
N THR A 52 -7.47 -6.42 -14.01
CA THR A 52 -8.59 -5.47 -13.85
C THR A 52 -9.53 -5.86 -12.71
N LEU A 53 -10.46 -4.97 -12.39
CA LEU A 53 -11.53 -5.17 -11.39
C LEU A 53 -12.70 -6.01 -11.95
N GLY A 54 -12.42 -6.83 -12.98
CA GLY A 54 -13.40 -7.68 -13.66
C GLY A 54 -13.38 -9.13 -13.17
N LEU A 55 -13.85 -10.03 -14.06
CA LEU A 55 -14.08 -11.45 -13.76
C LEU A 55 -12.92 -12.14 -13.05
N GLU A 56 -11.67 -11.88 -13.45
CA GLU A 56 -10.50 -12.53 -12.86
C GLU A 56 -10.24 -12.11 -11.42
N ALA A 57 -10.62 -10.88 -11.03
CA ALA A 57 -10.57 -10.45 -9.64
C ALA A 57 -11.62 -11.20 -8.77
N TYR A 58 -12.80 -11.47 -9.31
CA TYR A 58 -13.81 -12.28 -8.62
C TYR A 58 -13.39 -13.74 -8.50
N LYS A 59 -12.82 -14.32 -9.57
CA LYS A 59 -12.26 -15.68 -9.53
C LYS A 59 -11.10 -15.79 -8.52
N PHE A 60 -10.28 -14.76 -8.43
CA PHE A 60 -9.20 -14.75 -7.43
C PHE A 60 -9.75 -14.67 -5.99
N ALA A 61 -10.84 -13.92 -5.77
CA ALA A 61 -11.54 -13.97 -4.48
C ALA A 61 -12.06 -15.37 -4.16
N ASP A 62 -12.67 -16.06 -5.13
CA ASP A 62 -13.13 -17.47 -4.96
C ASP A 62 -11.95 -18.43 -4.73
N PHE A 63 -10.82 -18.23 -5.41
CA PHE A 63 -9.58 -18.96 -5.17
C PHE A 63 -9.11 -18.78 -3.73
N LEU A 64 -9.09 -17.56 -3.20
CA LEU A 64 -8.71 -17.28 -1.81
C LEU A 64 -9.64 -17.99 -0.80
N VAL A 65 -10.93 -17.98 -1.04
CA VAL A 65 -11.91 -18.69 -0.21
C VAL A 65 -11.64 -20.20 -0.22
N ARG A 66 -11.44 -20.80 -1.40
CA ARG A 66 -11.06 -22.22 -1.52
C ARG A 66 -9.74 -22.52 -0.81
N ALA A 67 -8.77 -21.62 -0.93
CA ALA A 67 -7.49 -21.69 -0.23
C ALA A 67 -7.58 -21.42 1.28
N LYS A 68 -8.77 -21.21 1.82
CA LYS A 68 -9.04 -20.88 3.23
C LYS A 68 -8.27 -19.64 3.71
N GLN A 69 -8.02 -18.70 2.81
CA GLN A 69 -7.47 -17.40 3.16
C GLN A 69 -8.58 -16.47 3.63
N LYS A 70 -8.28 -15.59 4.58
CA LYS A 70 -9.22 -14.57 5.05
C LYS A 70 -8.82 -13.15 4.63
N ASN A 71 -7.64 -12.99 4.05
CA ASN A 71 -7.11 -11.68 3.70
C ASN A 71 -6.53 -11.66 2.29
N TRP A 72 -6.89 -10.64 1.54
CA TRP A 72 -6.28 -10.29 0.25
C TRP A 72 -5.53 -8.98 0.40
N GLN A 73 -4.20 -9.02 0.36
CA GLN A 73 -3.38 -7.82 0.42
C GLN A 73 -3.06 -7.31 -0.99
N MET A 74 -3.22 -6.01 -1.17
CA MET A 74 -2.95 -5.27 -2.40
C MET A 74 -1.96 -4.13 -2.13
N LEU A 75 -1.24 -3.71 -3.17
CA LEU A 75 -0.42 -2.49 -3.18
C LEU A 75 -1.32 -1.27 -3.37
N PRO A 76 -0.80 -0.02 -3.27
CA PRO A 76 -1.61 1.17 -3.52
C PRO A 76 -2.31 1.12 -4.88
N LEU A 77 -3.58 1.51 -4.92
CA LEU A 77 -4.43 1.42 -6.13
C LEU A 77 -4.48 2.72 -6.93
N GLY A 78 -3.62 3.70 -6.61
CA GLY A 78 -3.61 4.99 -7.29
C GLY A 78 -3.07 4.95 -8.71
N PRO A 79 -3.36 6.00 -9.52
CA PRO A 79 -2.78 6.13 -10.85
C PRO A 79 -1.27 6.20 -10.78
N THR A 80 -0.60 5.43 -11.61
CA THR A 80 0.86 5.42 -11.69
C THR A 80 1.37 6.53 -12.62
N GLY A 81 2.56 7.06 -12.30
CA GLY A 81 3.28 8.02 -13.13
C GLY A 81 4.48 7.38 -13.82
N TYR A 82 5.51 8.17 -14.10
CA TYR A 82 6.77 7.68 -14.64
C TYR A 82 7.41 6.67 -13.69
N GLY A 83 7.86 5.53 -14.23
CA GLY A 83 8.43 4.41 -13.47
C GLY A 83 7.39 3.42 -12.94
N ASP A 84 6.10 3.63 -13.26
CA ASP A 84 4.99 2.69 -13.05
C ASP A 84 4.75 2.24 -11.60
N SER A 85 5.44 2.86 -10.65
CA SER A 85 5.34 2.53 -9.23
C SER A 85 3.98 2.94 -8.64
N PRO A 86 3.25 2.02 -8.00
CA PRO A 86 2.03 2.36 -7.27
C PRO A 86 2.29 3.28 -6.06
N TYR A 87 3.55 3.37 -5.60
CA TYR A 87 3.96 4.26 -4.49
C TYR A 87 4.25 5.70 -4.95
N GLN A 88 4.29 5.94 -6.27
CA GLN A 88 4.50 7.26 -6.89
C GLN A 88 3.22 7.70 -7.63
N SER A 89 2.09 7.71 -6.93
CA SER A 89 0.79 8.04 -7.50
C SER A 89 0.59 9.54 -7.66
N THR A 90 -0.07 9.94 -8.75
CA THR A 90 -0.48 11.33 -8.99
C THR A 90 -1.61 11.81 -8.08
N SER A 91 -2.20 10.91 -7.29
CA SER A 91 -3.21 11.23 -6.27
C SER A 91 -3.31 10.13 -5.22
N SER A 92 -3.44 10.52 -3.95
CA SER A 92 -3.74 9.60 -2.83
C SER A 92 -5.19 9.14 -2.78
N TYR A 93 -6.05 9.71 -3.59
CA TYR A 93 -7.50 9.46 -3.57
C TYR A 93 -7.97 8.74 -4.82
N ALA A 94 -7.39 9.05 -5.97
CA ALA A 94 -7.83 8.52 -7.24
C ALA A 94 -7.45 7.04 -7.41
N GLY A 95 -8.32 6.28 -8.07
CA GLY A 95 -8.03 4.93 -8.50
C GLY A 95 -7.33 4.88 -9.86
N ASN A 96 -6.54 3.85 -10.10
CA ASN A 96 -5.79 3.66 -11.34
C ASN A 96 -6.74 3.28 -12.50
N PRO A 97 -6.87 4.13 -13.53
CA PRO A 97 -7.76 3.86 -14.65
C PRO A 97 -7.42 2.60 -15.45
N TYR A 98 -6.18 2.10 -15.35
CA TYR A 98 -5.78 0.85 -16.00
C TYR A 98 -6.51 -0.37 -15.43
N MET A 99 -6.92 -0.31 -14.17
CA MET A 99 -7.66 -1.39 -13.50
C MET A 99 -9.14 -1.45 -13.85
N ILE A 100 -9.69 -0.44 -14.55
CA ILE A 100 -11.10 -0.46 -14.99
C ILE A 100 -11.29 -1.64 -15.95
N ASP A 101 -12.23 -2.52 -15.65
CA ASP A 101 -12.52 -3.67 -16.47
C ASP A 101 -13.27 -3.28 -17.74
N LEU A 102 -12.75 -3.69 -18.90
CA LEU A 102 -13.32 -3.33 -20.19
C LEU A 102 -14.51 -4.22 -20.57
N ASP A 103 -14.54 -5.48 -20.15
CA ASP A 103 -15.68 -6.37 -20.39
C ASP A 103 -16.93 -5.87 -19.66
N THR A 104 -16.76 -5.32 -18.46
CA THR A 104 -17.85 -4.64 -17.74
C THR A 104 -18.37 -3.44 -18.56
N LEU A 105 -17.48 -2.64 -19.15
CA LEU A 105 -17.91 -1.51 -20.01
C LEU A 105 -18.58 -1.97 -21.30
N ILE A 106 -18.21 -3.14 -21.83
CA ILE A 106 -18.91 -3.76 -22.97
C ILE A 106 -20.32 -4.20 -22.55
N ALA A 107 -20.46 -4.90 -21.42
CA ALA A 107 -21.76 -5.31 -20.88
C ALA A 107 -22.68 -4.11 -20.62
N GLU A 108 -22.13 -2.98 -20.20
CA GLU A 108 -22.85 -1.70 -20.02
C GLU A 108 -23.14 -0.97 -21.35
N LYS A 109 -22.73 -1.52 -22.50
CA LYS A 109 -22.87 -0.93 -23.85
C LYS A 109 -22.13 0.41 -24.02
N LEU A 110 -21.11 0.65 -23.19
CA LEU A 110 -20.23 1.79 -23.31
C LEU A 110 -19.08 1.54 -24.29
N LEU A 111 -18.72 0.27 -24.49
CA LEU A 111 -17.76 -0.19 -25.50
C LEU A 111 -18.36 -1.32 -26.34
N THR A 112 -17.78 -1.58 -27.51
CA THR A 112 -18.03 -2.80 -28.28
C THR A 112 -16.86 -3.76 -28.14
N GLN A 113 -17.09 -5.06 -28.35
CA GLN A 113 -16.04 -6.07 -28.32
C GLN A 113 -14.91 -5.72 -29.31
N GLU A 114 -15.27 -5.30 -30.55
CA GLU A 114 -14.30 -4.93 -31.57
C GLU A 114 -13.39 -3.76 -31.16
N GLU A 115 -13.94 -2.75 -30.49
CA GLU A 115 -13.16 -1.59 -30.01
C GLU A 115 -12.07 -1.95 -29.00
N VAL A 116 -12.23 -3.07 -28.32
CA VAL A 116 -11.29 -3.56 -27.31
C VAL A 116 -10.34 -4.60 -27.90
N THR A 117 -10.84 -5.56 -28.68
CA THR A 117 -10.03 -6.65 -29.25
C THR A 117 -9.17 -6.22 -30.45
N SER A 118 -9.51 -5.11 -31.11
CA SER A 118 -8.67 -4.53 -32.16
C SER A 118 -7.41 -3.82 -31.64
N VAL A 119 -7.31 -3.64 -30.33
CA VAL A 119 -6.14 -2.99 -29.70
C VAL A 119 -5.11 -4.05 -29.35
N PHE A 120 -3.86 -3.81 -29.74
CA PHE A 120 -2.72 -4.61 -29.28
C PHE A 120 -2.35 -4.20 -27.84
N TRP A 121 -2.50 -5.13 -26.89
CA TRP A 121 -2.30 -4.88 -25.45
C TRP A 121 -0.95 -5.39 -24.92
N GLY A 122 -0.10 -5.91 -25.75
CA GLY A 122 1.19 -6.55 -25.42
C GLY A 122 1.22 -8.00 -25.90
N ASP A 123 2.40 -8.59 -25.91
CA ASP A 123 2.68 -9.95 -26.43
C ASP A 123 3.07 -10.95 -25.34
N ASP A 124 3.36 -10.51 -24.12
CA ASP A 124 3.66 -11.38 -22.97
C ASP A 124 2.53 -11.28 -21.93
N GLU A 125 1.73 -12.32 -21.81
CA GLU A 125 0.64 -12.39 -20.80
C GLU A 125 1.14 -12.34 -19.35
N ARG A 126 2.43 -12.62 -19.12
CA ARG A 126 3.05 -12.62 -17.77
C ARG A 126 3.57 -11.26 -17.37
N LYS A 127 3.44 -10.25 -18.21
CA LYS A 127 3.95 -8.89 -17.95
C LYS A 127 2.96 -7.82 -18.36
N VAL A 128 2.96 -6.73 -17.61
CA VAL A 128 2.28 -5.49 -18.01
C VAL A 128 3.21 -4.72 -18.95
N ASP A 129 2.71 -4.31 -20.12
CA ASP A 129 3.36 -3.31 -20.96
C ASP A 129 2.78 -1.93 -20.64
N PHE A 130 3.36 -1.25 -19.67
CA PHE A 130 2.89 0.08 -19.24
C PHE A 130 2.99 1.13 -20.33
N GLY A 131 3.94 1.02 -21.26
CA GLY A 131 4.02 1.88 -22.43
C GLY A 131 2.77 1.77 -23.31
N ASN A 132 2.34 0.54 -23.61
CA ASN A 132 1.09 0.29 -24.31
C ASN A 132 -0.13 0.76 -23.50
N MET A 133 -0.14 0.54 -22.18
CA MET A 133 -1.23 1.02 -21.33
C MET A 133 -1.37 2.54 -21.42
N PHE A 134 -0.26 3.27 -21.30
CA PHE A 134 -0.27 4.73 -21.36
C PHE A 134 -0.84 5.26 -22.69
N VAL A 135 -0.41 4.68 -23.80
CA VAL A 135 -0.80 5.15 -25.15
C VAL A 135 -2.22 4.71 -25.53
N LYS A 136 -2.66 3.52 -25.11
CA LYS A 136 -3.85 2.88 -25.68
C LYS A 136 -5.05 2.82 -24.73
N ARG A 137 -4.83 2.80 -23.41
CA ARG A 137 -5.93 2.62 -22.45
C ARG A 137 -6.87 3.82 -22.40
N TYR A 138 -6.32 5.02 -22.33
CA TYR A 138 -7.12 6.24 -22.30
C TYR A 138 -7.97 6.47 -23.53
N PRO A 139 -7.49 6.29 -24.77
CA PRO A 139 -8.32 6.38 -25.97
C PRO A 139 -9.53 5.40 -25.97
N VAL A 140 -9.37 4.19 -25.44
CA VAL A 140 -10.49 3.24 -25.30
C VAL A 140 -11.50 3.75 -24.26
N LEU A 141 -11.03 4.23 -23.10
CA LEU A 141 -11.90 4.80 -22.08
C LEU A 141 -12.63 6.07 -22.56
N GLU A 142 -12.01 6.88 -23.43
CA GLU A 142 -12.67 8.03 -24.07
C GLU A 142 -13.83 7.62 -24.98
N LYS A 143 -13.74 6.48 -25.67
CA LYS A 143 -14.89 5.95 -26.44
C LYS A 143 -16.04 5.60 -25.52
N ALA A 144 -15.77 4.98 -24.37
CA ALA A 144 -16.77 4.67 -23.35
C ALA A 144 -17.41 5.97 -22.81
N PHE A 145 -16.60 6.97 -22.49
CA PHE A 145 -17.09 8.26 -22.01
C PHE A 145 -18.05 8.95 -22.99
N LYS A 146 -17.78 8.89 -24.31
CA LYS A 146 -18.66 9.49 -25.33
C LYS A 146 -20.07 8.89 -25.34
N ARG A 147 -20.24 7.65 -24.87
CA ARG A 147 -21.54 6.95 -24.78
C ARG A 147 -22.16 7.03 -23.39
N PHE A 148 -21.35 7.40 -22.40
CA PHE A 148 -21.81 7.51 -21.02
C PHE A 148 -22.82 8.64 -20.87
N LYS A 149 -23.92 8.35 -20.17
CA LYS A 149 -24.91 9.34 -19.75
C LYS A 149 -24.89 9.40 -18.22
N PRO A 150 -24.63 10.56 -17.61
CA PRO A 150 -24.70 10.72 -16.16
C PRO A 150 -26.03 10.21 -15.60
N ASN A 151 -25.97 9.54 -14.46
CA ASN A 151 -27.10 9.03 -13.69
C ASN A 151 -27.00 9.48 -12.22
N SER A 152 -27.99 9.11 -11.41
CA SER A 152 -28.05 9.45 -9.98
C SER A 152 -26.80 9.04 -9.20
N ASP A 153 -26.22 7.87 -9.53
CA ASP A 153 -25.05 7.32 -8.83
C ASP A 153 -23.79 8.11 -9.18
N TYR A 154 -23.62 8.48 -10.45
CA TYR A 154 -22.57 9.40 -10.87
C TYR A 154 -22.67 10.77 -10.20
N ASP A 155 -23.88 11.32 -10.12
CA ASP A 155 -24.12 12.60 -9.46
C ASP A 155 -23.86 12.51 -7.94
N ALA A 156 -24.22 11.41 -7.30
CA ALA A 156 -23.90 11.15 -5.90
C ALA A 156 -22.39 11.02 -5.70
N PHE A 157 -21.71 10.23 -6.54
CA PHE A 157 -20.26 10.05 -6.48
C PHE A 157 -19.52 11.38 -6.60
N THR A 158 -19.87 12.20 -7.59
CA THR A 158 -19.20 13.49 -7.82
C THR A 158 -19.44 14.48 -6.69
N ARG A 159 -20.66 14.53 -6.11
CA ARG A 159 -20.93 15.36 -4.92
C ARG A 159 -20.16 14.91 -3.70
N ASN A 160 -20.16 13.60 -3.42
CA ASN A 160 -19.56 13.04 -2.19
C ASN A 160 -18.02 13.06 -2.21
N ASN A 161 -17.40 13.20 -3.37
CA ASN A 161 -15.96 13.22 -3.56
C ASN A 161 -15.43 14.57 -4.06
N LYS A 162 -16.26 15.62 -4.05
CA LYS A 162 -15.93 16.92 -4.62
C LYS A 162 -14.63 17.51 -4.09
N GLU A 163 -14.31 17.28 -2.81
CA GLU A 163 -13.14 17.87 -2.14
C GLU A 163 -11.79 17.48 -2.80
N TRP A 164 -11.72 16.29 -3.40
CA TRP A 164 -10.50 15.84 -4.09
C TRP A 164 -10.71 15.67 -5.59
N LEU A 165 -11.91 15.26 -6.01
CA LEU A 165 -12.20 14.85 -7.39
C LEU A 165 -12.14 16.03 -8.36
N ASP A 166 -12.60 17.23 -7.95
CA ASP A 166 -12.57 18.44 -8.77
C ASP A 166 -11.11 18.85 -9.03
N ASP A 167 -10.27 18.87 -7.99
CA ASP A 167 -8.85 19.21 -8.12
C ASP A 167 -8.07 18.16 -8.92
N TYR A 168 -8.31 16.87 -8.66
CA TYR A 168 -7.69 15.79 -9.42
C TYR A 168 -8.05 15.82 -10.91
N ALA A 169 -9.33 15.96 -11.22
CA ALA A 169 -9.79 15.98 -12.61
C ALA A 169 -9.23 17.19 -13.38
N LEU A 170 -9.17 18.36 -12.74
CA LEU A 170 -8.52 19.54 -13.32
C LEU A 170 -7.00 19.31 -13.47
N PHE A 171 -6.34 18.78 -12.44
CA PHE A 171 -4.90 18.47 -12.47
C PHE A 171 -4.55 17.55 -13.65
N MET A 172 -5.25 16.44 -13.82
CA MET A 172 -4.99 15.51 -14.93
C MET A 172 -5.29 16.13 -16.29
N SER A 173 -6.32 16.98 -16.40
CA SER A 173 -6.61 17.73 -17.62
C SER A 173 -5.51 18.74 -17.96
N LEU A 174 -4.90 19.35 -16.96
CA LEU A 174 -3.75 20.25 -17.13
C LEU A 174 -2.47 19.48 -17.46
N LYS A 175 -2.25 18.30 -16.84
CA LYS A 175 -1.15 17.39 -17.20
C LYS A 175 -1.19 17.06 -18.69
N GLU A 176 -2.35 16.67 -19.22
CA GLU A 176 -2.52 16.39 -20.65
C GLU A 176 -2.27 17.65 -21.49
N LYS A 177 -2.84 18.79 -21.10
CA LYS A 177 -2.68 20.07 -21.81
C LYS A 177 -1.21 20.52 -21.88
N PHE A 178 -0.43 20.28 -20.83
CA PHE A 178 0.97 20.67 -20.74
C PHE A 178 1.94 19.51 -21.02
N GLY A 179 1.51 18.50 -21.79
CA GLY A 179 2.36 17.41 -22.26
C GLY A 179 2.92 16.51 -21.16
N TYR A 180 2.18 16.33 -20.07
CA TYR A 180 2.55 15.54 -18.88
C TYR A 180 3.80 16.03 -18.14
N GLY A 181 4.28 17.27 -18.41
CA GLY A 181 5.35 17.92 -17.64
C GLY A 181 4.95 18.12 -16.17
N GLN A 182 5.95 18.35 -15.32
CA GLN A 182 5.71 18.58 -13.88
C GLN A 182 4.88 19.84 -13.67
N TRP A 183 3.93 19.82 -12.71
CA TRP A 183 3.10 20.99 -12.42
C TRP A 183 3.92 22.21 -11.92
N THR A 184 5.10 21.96 -11.36
CA THR A 184 6.03 23.02 -10.95
C THR A 184 6.54 23.86 -12.10
N GLU A 185 6.44 23.36 -13.33
CA GLU A 185 6.85 24.04 -14.57
C GLU A 185 5.67 24.70 -15.32
N TRP A 186 4.44 24.56 -14.83
CA TRP A 186 3.27 25.17 -15.44
C TRP A 186 3.31 26.71 -15.39
N PRO A 187 2.53 27.42 -16.22
CA PRO A 187 2.36 28.86 -16.11
C PRO A 187 2.06 29.28 -14.68
N GLU A 188 2.68 30.38 -14.23
CA GLU A 188 2.67 30.80 -12.82
C GLU A 188 1.27 30.99 -12.25
N ASP A 189 0.32 31.47 -13.05
CA ASP A 189 -1.05 31.72 -12.62
C ASP A 189 -1.78 30.43 -12.22
N ILE A 190 -1.64 29.37 -13.01
CA ILE A 190 -2.26 28.07 -12.71
C ILE A 190 -1.40 27.23 -11.75
N LYS A 191 -0.06 27.32 -11.81
CA LYS A 191 0.84 26.74 -10.83
C LYS A 191 0.48 27.21 -9.41
N LEU A 192 0.26 28.51 -9.23
CA LEU A 192 -0.11 29.13 -7.95
C LEU A 192 -1.62 29.08 -7.68
N ARG A 193 -2.39 28.36 -8.50
CA ARG A 193 -3.85 28.20 -8.34
C ARG A 193 -4.60 29.53 -8.22
N LYS A 194 -4.17 30.60 -8.94
CA LYS A 194 -4.89 31.87 -8.94
C LYS A 194 -6.33 31.64 -9.41
N LYS A 195 -7.30 32.20 -8.70
CA LYS A 195 -8.74 31.93 -8.95
C LYS A 195 -9.13 32.14 -10.42
N ALA A 196 -8.68 33.22 -11.04
CA ALA A 196 -8.99 33.51 -12.45
C ALA A 196 -8.43 32.41 -13.40
N ALA A 197 -7.26 31.87 -13.11
CA ALA A 197 -6.68 30.76 -13.89
C ALA A 197 -7.47 29.45 -13.67
N ILE A 198 -7.82 29.13 -12.43
CA ILE A 198 -8.68 27.97 -12.13
C ILE A 198 -10.02 28.11 -12.88
N ASP A 199 -10.70 29.23 -12.79
CA ASP A 199 -11.99 29.45 -13.45
C ASP A 199 -11.86 29.34 -15.00
N LYS A 200 -10.81 29.92 -15.58
CA LYS A 200 -10.51 29.83 -17.01
C LYS A 200 -10.27 28.39 -17.46
N TYR A 201 -9.30 27.69 -16.85
CA TYR A 201 -8.95 26.32 -17.27
C TYR A 201 -10.08 25.34 -16.97
N SER A 202 -10.85 25.50 -15.90
CA SER A 202 -12.02 24.68 -15.63
C SER A 202 -13.09 24.82 -16.73
N LYS A 203 -13.26 26.03 -17.29
CA LYS A 203 -14.16 26.26 -18.42
C LYS A 203 -13.60 25.65 -19.71
N ASP A 204 -12.34 25.96 -20.03
CA ASP A 204 -11.70 25.56 -21.28
C ASP A 204 -11.53 24.03 -21.39
N LEU A 205 -11.28 23.34 -20.27
CA LEU A 205 -11.03 21.90 -20.20
C LEU A 205 -12.22 21.08 -19.70
N LYS A 206 -13.42 21.67 -19.65
CA LYS A 206 -14.63 21.06 -19.07
C LYS A 206 -14.86 19.62 -19.53
N ASN A 207 -14.67 19.33 -20.82
CA ASN A 207 -14.89 17.99 -21.36
C ASN A 207 -13.87 16.97 -20.82
N LYS A 208 -12.59 17.34 -20.72
CA LYS A 208 -11.53 16.49 -20.15
C LYS A 208 -11.71 16.29 -18.65
N ILE A 209 -12.09 17.31 -17.92
CA ILE A 209 -12.45 17.23 -16.50
C ILE A 209 -13.58 16.21 -16.29
N ASN A 210 -14.63 16.27 -17.09
CA ASN A 210 -15.74 15.32 -17.02
C ASN A 210 -15.30 13.89 -17.39
N PHE A 211 -14.37 13.74 -18.33
CA PHE A 211 -13.78 12.44 -18.64
C PHE A 211 -13.02 11.86 -17.44
N HIS A 212 -12.17 12.64 -16.78
CA HIS A 212 -11.46 12.18 -15.59
C HIS A 212 -12.40 11.85 -14.43
N LYS A 213 -13.48 12.61 -14.24
CA LYS A 213 -14.53 12.28 -13.27
C LYS A 213 -15.24 10.96 -13.62
N PHE A 214 -15.54 10.72 -14.89
CA PHE A 214 -16.17 9.49 -15.37
C PHE A 214 -15.30 8.27 -15.10
N ILE A 215 -14.00 8.30 -15.42
CA ILE A 215 -13.13 7.15 -15.19
C ILE A 215 -12.94 6.87 -13.70
N GLN A 216 -12.90 7.90 -12.85
CA GLN A 216 -12.87 7.71 -11.41
C GLN A 216 -14.19 7.09 -10.89
N PHE A 217 -15.33 7.55 -11.39
CA PHE A 217 -16.61 6.92 -11.07
C PHE A 217 -16.61 5.44 -11.43
N LYS A 218 -16.16 5.06 -12.64
CA LYS A 218 -16.10 3.67 -13.07
C LYS A 218 -15.14 2.82 -12.26
N PHE A 219 -13.99 3.37 -11.87
CA PHE A 219 -13.07 2.66 -10.98
C PHE A 219 -13.75 2.36 -9.63
N TYR A 220 -14.30 3.35 -8.98
CA TYR A 220 -14.94 3.18 -7.66
C TYR A 220 -16.17 2.29 -7.73
N GLU A 221 -17.00 2.42 -8.76
CA GLU A 221 -18.17 1.56 -8.97
C GLU A 221 -17.76 0.07 -9.08
N GLN A 222 -16.73 -0.23 -9.86
CA GLN A 222 -16.23 -1.60 -10.03
C GLN A 222 -15.53 -2.11 -8.77
N PHE A 223 -14.74 -1.27 -8.11
CA PHE A 223 -14.05 -1.66 -6.88
C PHE A 223 -15.05 -1.91 -5.74
N ASP A 224 -16.05 -1.07 -5.57
CA ASP A 224 -17.08 -1.26 -4.54
C ASP A 224 -17.84 -2.58 -4.75
N LYS A 225 -18.15 -2.94 -6.00
CA LYS A 225 -18.76 -4.24 -6.33
C LYS A 225 -17.85 -5.41 -5.94
N LEU A 226 -16.55 -5.34 -6.27
CA LEU A 226 -15.57 -6.35 -5.91
C LEU A 226 -15.39 -6.45 -4.38
N LYS A 227 -15.26 -5.32 -3.68
CA LYS A 227 -15.15 -5.29 -2.22
C LYS A 227 -16.36 -5.93 -1.55
N ASN A 228 -17.57 -5.58 -1.99
CA ASN A 228 -18.80 -6.18 -1.48
C ASN A 228 -18.84 -7.69 -1.71
N TYR A 229 -18.37 -8.16 -2.87
CA TYR A 229 -18.26 -9.59 -3.15
C TYR A 229 -17.28 -10.28 -2.20
N CYS A 230 -16.08 -9.70 -2.00
CA CYS A 230 -15.10 -10.20 -1.04
C CYS A 230 -15.69 -10.30 0.38
N HIS A 231 -16.42 -9.27 0.83
CA HIS A 231 -17.09 -9.28 2.13
C HIS A 231 -18.15 -10.38 2.25
N GLN A 232 -18.97 -10.60 1.22
CA GLN A 232 -19.94 -11.69 1.18
C GLN A 232 -19.28 -13.07 1.29
N LYS A 233 -18.04 -13.19 0.85
CA LYS A 233 -17.21 -14.40 0.94
C LYS A 233 -16.39 -14.47 2.25
N GLY A 234 -16.48 -13.49 3.14
CA GLY A 234 -15.73 -13.44 4.39
C GLY A 234 -14.27 -13.02 4.25
N LEU A 235 -13.89 -12.43 3.12
CA LEU A 235 -12.56 -11.88 2.87
C LEU A 235 -12.46 -10.44 3.35
N LYS A 236 -11.33 -10.09 3.97
CA LYS A 236 -10.90 -8.71 4.25
C LYS A 236 -9.87 -8.27 3.19
N LEU A 237 -9.95 -7.00 2.80
CA LEU A 237 -8.98 -6.37 1.91
C LEU A 237 -7.98 -5.56 2.73
N ILE A 238 -6.69 -5.86 2.54
CA ILE A 238 -5.58 -5.11 3.13
C ILE A 238 -4.99 -4.24 2.04
N GLY A 239 -4.98 -2.92 2.28
CA GLY A 239 -4.35 -1.94 1.39
C GLY A 239 -3.06 -1.40 1.95
N ASP A 240 -2.43 -0.55 1.18
CA ASP A 240 -1.16 0.06 1.49
C ASP A 240 -1.21 1.58 1.28
N VAL A 241 -0.62 2.33 2.20
CA VAL A 241 -0.51 3.78 2.12
C VAL A 241 0.95 4.18 2.26
N PRO A 242 1.58 4.67 1.19
CA PRO A 242 2.88 5.30 1.31
C PRO A 242 2.80 6.46 2.29
N ILE A 243 3.76 6.59 3.21
CA ILE A 243 3.75 7.72 4.17
C ILE A 243 3.72 9.07 3.43
N TYR A 244 4.52 9.22 2.39
CA TYR A 244 4.60 10.45 1.59
C TYR A 244 3.78 10.38 0.31
N VAL A 245 3.64 11.54 -0.33
CA VAL A 245 3.04 11.68 -1.67
C VAL A 245 4.07 12.30 -2.62
N PRO A 246 4.03 11.99 -3.93
CA PRO A 246 4.92 12.60 -4.90
C PRO A 246 4.72 14.11 -5.01
N LEU A 247 5.81 14.84 -5.27
CA LEU A 247 5.72 16.28 -5.58
C LEU A 247 4.79 16.52 -6.77
N ASP A 248 4.92 15.73 -7.83
CA ASP A 248 4.10 15.82 -9.03
C ASP A 248 2.76 15.08 -8.86
N SER A 249 1.94 15.60 -7.95
CA SER A 249 0.62 15.06 -7.60
C SER A 249 -0.41 16.16 -7.42
N SER A 250 -1.68 15.82 -7.63
CA SER A 250 -2.81 16.69 -7.29
C SER A 250 -2.86 17.01 -5.80
N ASP A 251 -2.35 16.11 -4.96
CA ASP A 251 -2.30 16.28 -3.50
C ASP A 251 -1.45 17.48 -3.11
N VAL A 252 -0.23 17.58 -3.66
CA VAL A 252 0.69 18.70 -3.37
C VAL A 252 0.23 19.96 -4.07
N TRP A 253 -0.15 19.89 -5.36
CA TRP A 253 -0.63 21.06 -6.11
C TRP A 253 -1.87 21.70 -5.48
N ALA A 254 -2.82 20.89 -5.00
CA ALA A 254 -4.04 21.40 -4.36
C ALA A 254 -3.82 21.88 -2.91
N ASN A 255 -2.85 21.32 -2.20
CA ASN A 255 -2.63 21.58 -0.78
C ASN A 255 -1.16 21.91 -0.45
N PRO A 256 -0.51 22.84 -1.19
CA PRO A 256 0.93 23.07 -1.05
C PRO A 256 1.33 23.50 0.37
N SER A 257 0.43 24.11 1.10
CA SER A 257 0.66 24.58 2.47
C SER A 257 0.76 23.44 3.51
N MET A 258 0.50 22.19 3.15
CA MET A 258 0.69 21.01 4.01
C MET A 258 2.11 20.47 3.94
N PHE A 259 2.94 21.02 3.07
CA PHE A 259 4.28 20.53 2.77
C PHE A 259 5.33 21.63 3.03
N GLN A 260 6.58 21.20 3.27
CA GLN A 260 7.72 22.10 3.46
C GLN A 260 8.21 22.62 2.10
N LEU A 261 7.49 23.62 1.58
CA LEU A 261 7.78 24.28 0.31
C LEU A 261 8.13 25.75 0.55
N ASP A 262 8.98 26.32 -0.32
CA ASP A 262 9.25 27.76 -0.34
C ASP A 262 8.12 28.56 -1.01
N ALA A 263 8.28 29.87 -1.10
CA ALA A 263 7.28 30.77 -1.72
C ALA A 263 7.08 30.50 -3.23
N LYS A 264 8.02 29.82 -3.88
CA LYS A 264 7.93 29.40 -5.30
C LYS A 264 7.38 27.99 -5.47
N LEU A 265 6.97 27.37 -4.35
CA LEU A 265 6.48 25.99 -4.26
C LEU A 265 7.56 24.94 -4.61
N THR A 266 8.82 25.26 -4.34
CA THR A 266 9.96 24.33 -4.43
C THR A 266 10.14 23.67 -3.06
N PRO A 267 10.38 22.34 -2.99
CA PRO A 267 10.67 21.67 -1.72
C PRO A 267 11.90 22.27 -1.02
N LEU A 268 11.82 22.50 0.28
CA LEU A 268 12.97 22.87 1.11
C LEU A 268 13.88 21.66 1.34
N ALA A 269 13.25 20.50 1.55
CA ALA A 269 13.89 19.21 1.70
C ALA A 269 12.94 18.11 1.21
N VAL A 270 13.50 16.92 0.99
CA VAL A 270 12.77 15.74 0.51
C VAL A 270 13.02 14.52 1.38
N ALA A 271 12.12 13.56 1.30
CA ALA A 271 12.20 12.31 2.03
C ALA A 271 13.22 11.35 1.43
N GLY A 272 13.78 10.53 2.30
CA GLY A 272 14.67 9.43 1.96
C GLY A 272 14.95 8.55 3.18
N VAL A 273 15.95 7.70 3.06
CA VAL A 273 16.53 6.93 4.16
C VAL A 273 18.05 7.08 4.15
N PRO A 274 18.71 7.04 5.32
CA PRO A 274 20.17 7.21 5.40
C PRO A 274 20.90 6.05 4.70
N PRO A 275 22.19 6.23 4.39
CA PRO A 275 23.07 5.13 4.03
C PRO A 275 23.02 4.01 5.06
N ASP A 276 23.01 2.77 4.60
CA ASP A 276 23.01 1.56 5.40
C ASP A 276 23.96 0.48 4.80
N ALA A 277 23.92 -0.74 5.35
CA ALA A 277 24.73 -1.85 4.85
C ALA A 277 24.32 -2.31 3.45
N PHE A 278 23.13 -1.96 2.96
CA PHE A 278 22.60 -2.35 1.66
C PHE A 278 22.81 -1.27 0.60
N THR A 279 22.75 0.01 1.01
CA THR A 279 22.89 1.15 0.09
C THR A 279 23.85 2.20 0.65
N ALA A 280 25.05 2.27 0.10
CA ALA A 280 26.10 3.23 0.51
C ALA A 280 25.71 4.72 0.30
N ASP A 281 24.72 4.98 -0.55
CA ASP A 281 24.20 6.32 -0.85
C ASP A 281 22.88 6.64 -0.14
N GLY A 282 22.33 5.65 0.59
CA GLY A 282 20.95 5.70 1.09
C GLY A 282 19.93 5.65 -0.06
N GLN A 283 18.66 5.87 0.24
CA GLN A 283 17.63 5.98 -0.78
C GLN A 283 17.08 7.41 -0.78
N LEU A 284 17.16 8.08 -1.92
CA LEU A 284 16.57 9.40 -2.13
C LEU A 284 15.21 9.23 -2.81
N TRP A 285 14.12 9.39 -2.05
CA TRP A 285 12.77 9.19 -2.59
C TRP A 285 12.21 10.43 -3.32
N GLY A 286 12.67 11.62 -2.94
CA GLY A 286 12.29 12.86 -3.61
C GLY A 286 10.89 13.41 -3.27
N ASN A 287 10.15 12.76 -2.41
CA ASN A 287 8.84 13.24 -1.95
C ASN A 287 9.00 14.47 -1.04
N PRO A 288 8.17 15.51 -1.19
CA PRO A 288 8.20 16.65 -0.29
C PRO A 288 7.82 16.24 1.14
N LEU A 289 8.47 16.83 2.11
CA LEU A 289 8.21 16.58 3.52
C LEU A 289 6.96 17.34 3.99
N TYR A 290 6.22 16.76 4.94
CA TYR A 290 5.05 17.39 5.54
C TYR A 290 5.44 18.51 6.51
N ASP A 291 4.63 19.57 6.57
CA ASP A 291 4.62 20.55 7.65
C ASP A 291 3.75 20.00 8.81
N TRP A 292 4.36 19.11 9.61
CA TRP A 292 3.67 18.45 10.71
C TRP A 292 3.16 19.42 11.78
N ASP A 293 3.88 20.52 12.04
CA ASP A 293 3.49 21.55 13.01
C ASP A 293 2.21 22.27 12.56
N LYS A 294 2.10 22.51 11.26
CA LYS A 294 0.88 23.08 10.70
C LYS A 294 -0.27 22.09 10.72
N MET A 295 -0.03 20.84 10.35
CA MET A 295 -1.06 19.80 10.39
C MET A 295 -1.57 19.54 11.81
N ALA A 296 -0.70 19.63 12.82
CA ALA A 296 -1.09 19.46 14.22
C ALA A 296 -2.14 20.50 14.68
N LYS A 297 -2.12 21.72 14.13
CA LYS A 297 -3.04 22.82 14.51
C LYS A 297 -4.51 22.51 14.18
N ASP A 298 -4.76 21.65 13.19
CA ASP A 298 -6.10 21.22 12.81
C ASP A 298 -6.35 19.72 13.07
N ASN A 299 -5.57 19.12 13.99
CA ASN A 299 -5.60 17.68 14.33
C ASN A 299 -5.31 16.78 13.11
N TYR A 300 -4.35 17.16 12.28
CA TYR A 300 -3.90 16.40 11.11
C TYR A 300 -5.00 16.10 10.10
N LYS A 301 -5.97 17.00 9.95
CA LYS A 301 -7.19 16.80 9.16
C LYS A 301 -6.90 16.29 7.74
N TRP A 302 -5.88 16.85 7.07
CA TRP A 302 -5.53 16.44 5.71
C TRP A 302 -5.09 14.95 5.68
N PHE A 303 -4.17 14.57 6.58
CA PHE A 303 -3.66 13.19 6.66
C PHE A 303 -4.76 12.19 7.07
N ILE A 304 -5.60 12.57 8.04
CA ILE A 304 -6.77 11.78 8.46
C ILE A 304 -7.76 11.58 7.32
N ASN A 305 -8.02 12.60 6.50
CA ASN A 305 -8.91 12.47 5.34
C ASN A 305 -8.34 11.52 4.29
N ARG A 306 -7.02 11.54 4.07
CA ARG A 306 -6.33 10.58 3.22
C ARG A 306 -6.51 9.14 3.71
N LEU A 307 -6.26 8.87 4.99
CA LEU A 307 -6.49 7.54 5.58
C LEU A 307 -7.96 7.13 5.52
N ARG A 308 -8.89 8.06 5.77
CA ARG A 308 -10.33 7.80 5.65
C ARG A 308 -10.72 7.42 4.22
N ALA A 309 -10.18 8.07 3.22
CA ALA A 309 -10.44 7.74 1.81
C ALA A 309 -9.91 6.34 1.47
N THR A 310 -8.69 6.00 1.90
CA THR A 310 -8.14 4.63 1.75
C THR A 310 -8.98 3.60 2.48
N GLY A 311 -9.51 3.92 3.67
CA GLY A 311 -10.41 3.04 4.43
C GLY A 311 -11.78 2.79 3.76
N LYS A 312 -12.19 3.61 2.77
CA LYS A 312 -13.33 3.26 1.92
C LYS A 312 -13.02 2.07 1.00
N LEU A 313 -11.78 1.97 0.55
CA LEU A 313 -11.32 0.87 -0.31
C LEU A 313 -10.97 -0.38 0.50
N PHE A 314 -10.31 -0.24 1.65
CA PHE A 314 -9.73 -1.32 2.41
C PHE A 314 -10.29 -1.44 3.83
N ASP A 315 -10.20 -2.64 4.40
CA ASP A 315 -10.60 -2.94 5.78
C ASP A 315 -9.42 -2.76 6.74
N VAL A 316 -8.21 -3.02 6.26
CA VAL A 316 -6.96 -2.86 6.99
C VAL A 316 -6.00 -2.05 6.13
N ILE A 317 -5.30 -1.10 6.71
CA ILE A 317 -4.31 -0.26 6.02
C ILE A 317 -2.92 -0.53 6.58
N ARG A 318 -2.00 -0.99 5.73
CA ARG A 318 -0.57 -0.97 6.03
C ARG A 318 -0.06 0.46 5.85
N ILE A 319 0.49 1.04 6.90
CA ILE A 319 1.19 2.33 6.82
C ILE A 319 2.64 2.03 6.48
N ASP A 320 3.00 2.32 5.24
CA ASP A 320 4.36 2.17 4.73
C ASP A 320 5.30 3.17 5.40
N HIS A 321 6.51 2.73 5.73
CA HIS A 321 7.53 3.51 6.44
C HIS A 321 7.01 4.16 7.75
N PHE A 322 6.32 3.38 8.59
CA PHE A 322 5.72 3.84 9.85
C PHE A 322 6.73 4.54 10.77
N ARG A 323 8.01 4.14 10.75
CA ARG A 323 9.05 4.81 11.54
C ARG A 323 9.16 6.31 11.25
N GLY A 324 8.83 6.75 10.03
CA GLY A 324 8.83 8.16 9.64
C GLY A 324 7.83 9.02 10.43
N LEU A 325 6.88 8.39 11.13
CA LEU A 325 5.99 9.10 12.07
C LEU A 325 6.69 9.44 13.39
N GLU A 326 7.71 8.70 13.79
CA GLU A 326 8.54 9.01 14.96
C GLU A 326 9.64 10.00 14.58
N SER A 327 10.46 9.65 13.58
CA SER A 327 11.49 10.52 12.99
C SER A 327 11.70 10.12 11.52
N TYR A 328 11.89 11.12 10.68
CA TYR A 328 12.08 10.96 9.26
C TYR A 328 13.43 11.53 8.82
N TRP A 329 13.97 10.94 7.74
CA TRP A 329 15.23 11.40 7.14
C TRP A 329 14.96 12.53 6.17
N SER A 330 15.46 13.73 6.49
CA SER A 330 15.29 14.95 5.73
C SER A 330 16.55 15.22 4.91
N VAL A 331 16.42 15.20 3.59
CA VAL A 331 17.54 15.42 2.65
C VAL A 331 17.35 16.78 1.98
N PRO A 332 18.38 17.65 1.91
CA PRO A 332 18.28 18.93 1.19
C PRO A 332 17.80 18.73 -0.25
N TYR A 333 16.84 19.54 -0.70
CA TYR A 333 16.36 19.47 -2.06
C TYR A 333 17.46 19.77 -3.08
N GLY A 334 17.59 18.94 -4.11
CA GLY A 334 18.63 19.07 -5.14
C GLY A 334 19.85 18.16 -4.93
N ASP A 335 19.99 17.54 -3.76
CA ASP A 335 21.03 16.52 -3.53
C ASP A 335 20.82 15.32 -4.46
N LYS A 336 21.92 14.66 -4.80
CA LYS A 336 21.93 13.49 -5.69
C LYS A 336 21.79 12.16 -4.95
N THR A 337 22.09 12.16 -3.66
CA THR A 337 22.05 11.00 -2.77
C THR A 337 21.44 11.39 -1.43
N ALA A 338 21.12 10.42 -0.59
CA ALA A 338 20.56 10.67 0.73
C ALA A 338 21.63 10.92 1.83
N LYS A 339 22.93 11.00 1.48
CA LYS A 339 24.03 11.09 2.45
C LYS A 339 23.99 12.32 3.36
N ASN A 340 23.60 13.47 2.81
CA ASN A 340 23.61 14.74 3.54
C ASN A 340 22.33 15.00 4.33
N GLY A 341 21.51 13.98 4.52
CA GLY A 341 20.29 14.09 5.30
C GLY A 341 20.58 14.15 6.81
N HIS A 342 19.51 14.41 7.55
CA HIS A 342 19.51 14.34 9.01
C HIS A 342 18.13 13.91 9.52
N TRP A 343 18.10 13.36 10.73
CA TRP A 343 16.87 12.96 11.39
C TRP A 343 16.09 14.16 11.90
N VAL A 344 14.81 14.21 11.61
CA VAL A 344 13.85 15.22 12.11
C VAL A 344 12.70 14.49 12.79
N LYS A 345 12.25 15.01 13.93
CA LYS A 345 11.15 14.43 14.70
C LYS A 345 9.84 14.53 13.91
N GLY A 346 9.11 13.42 13.88
CA GLY A 346 7.78 13.33 13.26
C GLY A 346 6.63 13.73 14.20
N PRO A 347 5.38 13.51 13.78
CA PRO A 347 4.18 13.86 14.55
C PRO A 347 3.95 12.97 15.77
N ASP A 348 4.62 11.81 15.85
CA ASP A 348 4.65 10.89 16.98
C ASP A 348 3.22 10.51 17.46
N MET A 349 3.04 10.30 18.76
CA MET A 349 1.75 9.95 19.38
C MET A 349 0.65 11.01 19.14
N GLY A 350 1.00 12.23 18.72
CA GLY A 350 0.03 13.25 18.34
C GLY A 350 -0.86 12.81 17.19
N LEU A 351 -0.25 12.31 16.11
CA LEU A 351 -0.99 11.78 14.95
C LEU A 351 -1.70 10.47 15.31
N ILE A 352 -1.08 9.57 16.06
CA ILE A 352 -1.69 8.29 16.47
C ILE A 352 -3.00 8.52 17.24
N LYS A 353 -3.00 9.46 18.20
CA LYS A 353 -4.21 9.84 18.95
C LYS A 353 -5.29 10.41 18.02
N ALA A 354 -4.90 11.22 17.03
CA ALA A 354 -5.84 11.76 16.04
C ALA A 354 -6.44 10.65 15.16
N ILE A 355 -5.63 9.65 14.74
CA ILE A 355 -6.09 8.48 14.00
C ILE A 355 -7.12 7.70 14.82
N HIS A 356 -6.81 7.30 16.04
CA HIS A 356 -7.75 6.56 16.90
C HIS A 356 -9.07 7.30 17.14
N LYS A 357 -8.98 8.62 17.36
CA LYS A 357 -10.17 9.46 17.58
C LYS A 357 -11.04 9.55 16.32
N SER A 358 -10.43 9.69 15.15
CA SER A 358 -11.13 10.02 13.90
C SER A 358 -11.52 8.80 13.07
N LEU A 359 -10.84 7.66 13.29
CA LEU A 359 -10.97 6.42 12.52
C LEU A 359 -11.03 5.18 13.44
N PRO A 360 -11.91 5.16 14.46
CA PRO A 360 -11.92 4.14 15.52
C PRO A 360 -12.20 2.71 15.01
N ASN A 361 -12.81 2.57 13.84
CA ASN A 361 -13.19 1.27 13.27
C ASN A 361 -12.24 0.79 12.17
N LEU A 362 -11.22 1.57 11.82
CA LEU A 362 -10.25 1.22 10.79
C LEU A 362 -9.06 0.51 11.43
N GLU A 363 -8.68 -0.63 10.86
CA GLU A 363 -7.52 -1.40 11.33
C GLU A 363 -6.25 -0.96 10.58
N PHE A 364 -5.11 -0.98 11.29
CA PHE A 364 -3.81 -0.58 10.72
C PHE A 364 -2.76 -1.63 10.99
N ILE A 365 -1.76 -1.69 10.09
CA ILE A 365 -0.49 -2.42 10.24
C ILE A 365 0.63 -1.38 10.14
N ALA A 366 1.58 -1.42 11.07
CA ALA A 366 2.76 -0.56 11.02
C ALA A 366 3.87 -1.28 10.25
N GLU A 367 4.32 -0.72 9.14
CA GLU A 367 5.55 -1.19 8.51
C GLU A 367 6.73 -0.61 9.29
N ASP A 368 7.30 -1.44 10.16
CA ASP A 368 8.40 -1.15 11.07
C ASP A 368 9.66 -1.97 10.71
N LEU A 369 9.98 -2.03 9.42
CA LEU A 369 11.18 -2.70 8.93
C LEU A 369 12.41 -1.77 8.99
N GLY A 370 13.60 -2.36 8.93
CA GLY A 370 14.88 -1.64 8.95
C GLY A 370 15.37 -1.30 10.36
N TYR A 371 16.14 -0.22 10.49
CA TYR A 371 16.75 0.16 11.76
C TYR A 371 15.72 0.77 12.72
N LEU A 372 15.44 0.08 13.82
CA LEU A 372 14.47 0.49 14.83
C LEU A 372 15.18 1.01 16.09
N THR A 373 14.86 2.24 16.47
CA THR A 373 15.28 2.80 17.76
C THR A 373 14.26 2.45 18.86
N PRO A 374 14.63 2.55 20.16
CA PRO A 374 13.67 2.37 21.24
C PRO A 374 12.44 3.27 21.14
N GLU A 375 12.60 4.49 20.62
CA GLU A 375 11.52 5.46 20.44
C GLU A 375 10.52 5.01 19.36
N VAL A 376 11.01 4.44 18.25
CA VAL A 376 10.16 3.86 17.19
C VAL A 376 9.37 2.67 17.73
N LEU A 377 10.02 1.80 18.49
CA LEU A 377 9.37 0.67 19.15
C LEU A 377 8.29 1.14 20.13
N ALA A 378 8.60 2.16 20.96
CA ALA A 378 7.63 2.75 21.89
C ALA A 378 6.44 3.38 21.17
N LEU A 379 6.65 4.06 20.03
CA LEU A 379 5.56 4.60 19.20
C LEU A 379 4.68 3.48 18.65
N ARG A 380 5.26 2.43 18.08
CA ARG A 380 4.52 1.27 17.57
C ARG A 380 3.71 0.60 18.68
N GLU A 381 4.31 0.32 19.83
CA GLU A 381 3.63 -0.29 20.97
C GLU A 381 2.51 0.61 21.50
N GLY A 382 2.78 1.90 21.67
CA GLY A 382 1.81 2.90 22.11
C GLY A 382 0.65 3.10 21.11
N SER A 383 0.89 2.84 19.81
CA SER A 383 -0.17 2.87 18.79
C SER A 383 -1.10 1.66 18.87
N GLY A 384 -0.65 0.53 19.43
CA GLY A 384 -1.39 -0.74 19.39
C GLY A 384 -1.45 -1.38 17.99
N PHE A 385 -0.80 -0.79 16.98
CA PHE A 385 -0.75 -1.36 15.63
C PHE A 385 0.23 -2.55 15.62
N PRO A 386 -0.12 -3.68 14.97
CA PRO A 386 0.82 -4.77 14.77
C PRO A 386 1.97 -4.33 13.88
N GLY A 387 3.19 -4.68 14.29
CA GLY A 387 4.38 -4.54 13.46
C GLY A 387 4.54 -5.70 12.49
N MET A 388 5.50 -5.59 11.60
CA MET A 388 5.78 -6.59 10.57
C MET A 388 7.00 -7.45 10.95
N LYS A 389 6.96 -8.72 10.54
CA LYS A 389 8.08 -9.65 10.62
C LYS A 389 8.25 -10.33 9.27
N VAL A 390 9.45 -10.28 8.71
CA VAL A 390 9.77 -10.83 7.38
C VAL A 390 10.74 -12.01 7.53
N LEU A 391 10.35 -13.19 7.08
CA LEU A 391 11.14 -14.41 7.27
C LEU A 391 12.45 -14.40 6.47
N GLU A 392 12.49 -13.73 5.33
CA GLU A 392 13.75 -13.57 4.58
C GLU A 392 14.83 -12.82 5.36
N PHE A 393 14.47 -12.02 6.37
CA PHE A 393 15.42 -11.33 7.26
C PHE A 393 15.78 -12.14 8.50
N ALA A 394 15.18 -13.35 8.69
CA ALA A 394 15.33 -14.09 9.92
C ALA A 394 16.72 -14.73 10.12
N PHE A 395 17.42 -15.03 9.03
CA PHE A 395 18.56 -15.91 9.06
C PHE A 395 19.91 -15.21 8.82
N ASP A 396 20.02 -13.96 9.19
CA ASP A 396 21.28 -13.19 9.14
C ASP A 396 22.19 -13.61 10.31
N THR A 397 23.35 -14.22 10.00
CA THR A 397 24.32 -14.68 11.01
C THR A 397 25.17 -13.56 11.58
N ARG A 398 25.13 -12.36 11.01
CA ARG A 398 25.94 -11.20 11.43
C ARG A 398 25.37 -10.50 12.66
N GLU A 399 24.09 -10.74 12.98
CA GLU A 399 23.41 -10.11 14.12
C GLU A 399 22.39 -11.03 14.80
N LYS A 400 21.96 -10.65 16.00
CA LYS A 400 20.84 -11.32 16.67
C LYS A 400 19.54 -10.89 16.00
N SER A 401 18.92 -11.80 15.26
CA SER A 401 17.72 -11.50 14.49
C SER A 401 16.45 -11.54 15.37
N ASP A 402 15.71 -10.43 15.37
CA ASP A 402 14.35 -10.34 15.93
C ASP A 402 13.27 -10.86 14.95
N TYR A 403 13.70 -11.33 13.77
CA TYR A 403 12.83 -11.91 12.74
C TYR A 403 12.70 -13.43 12.82
N LEU A 404 13.36 -14.09 13.77
CA LEU A 404 13.19 -15.53 14.01
C LEU A 404 11.81 -15.82 14.62
N PRO A 405 11.03 -16.78 14.09
CA PRO A 405 9.64 -17.02 14.48
C PRO A 405 9.38 -17.19 15.99
N HIS A 406 10.35 -17.74 16.75
CA HIS A 406 10.20 -17.92 18.20
C HIS A 406 10.27 -16.62 19.00
N THR A 407 10.68 -15.50 18.38
CA THR A 407 10.74 -14.17 19.02
C THR A 407 9.45 -13.36 18.83
N TYR A 408 8.53 -13.84 18.00
CA TYR A 408 7.32 -13.09 17.65
C TYR A 408 6.34 -12.95 18.81
N THR A 409 5.52 -11.92 18.74
CA THR A 409 4.33 -11.73 19.59
C THR A 409 3.05 -11.91 18.78
N ARG A 410 1.92 -12.12 19.44
CA ARG A 410 0.62 -12.21 18.74
C ARG A 410 0.28 -10.95 17.94
N ASN A 411 0.66 -9.76 18.44
CA ASN A 411 0.39 -8.48 17.77
C ASN A 411 1.40 -8.19 16.66
N THR A 412 1.64 -9.16 15.77
CA THR A 412 2.51 -9.01 14.59
C THR A 412 1.87 -9.62 13.36
N VAL A 413 2.27 -9.11 12.20
CA VAL A 413 2.02 -9.72 10.88
C VAL A 413 3.31 -10.34 10.39
N CYS A 414 3.28 -11.64 10.14
CA CYS A 414 4.41 -12.38 9.57
C CYS A 414 4.28 -12.43 8.05
N TYR A 415 5.34 -12.10 7.36
CA TYR A 415 5.48 -12.24 5.90
C TYR A 415 6.55 -13.27 5.58
N ALA A 416 6.38 -14.04 4.50
CA ALA A 416 7.48 -14.78 3.89
C ALA A 416 8.51 -13.79 3.34
N GLY A 417 8.11 -12.99 2.38
CA GLY A 417 8.70 -11.77 1.86
C GLY A 417 7.58 -10.80 1.50
N THR A 418 7.88 -9.51 1.35
CA THR A 418 6.97 -8.49 0.83
C THR A 418 7.18 -8.31 -0.68
N HIS A 419 6.43 -7.41 -1.31
CA HIS A 419 6.63 -7.04 -2.72
C HIS A 419 8.01 -6.39 -3.00
N ASP A 420 8.71 -5.90 -1.97
CA ASP A 420 10.06 -5.31 -2.07
C ASP A 420 11.17 -6.36 -1.92
N ASN A 421 10.85 -7.49 -1.35
CA ASN A 421 11.78 -8.60 -1.17
C ASN A 421 11.94 -9.42 -2.45
N GLU A 422 12.89 -10.33 -2.45
CA GLU A 422 13.02 -11.35 -3.49
C GLU A 422 11.87 -12.36 -3.34
N VAL A 423 11.61 -13.18 -4.35
CA VAL A 423 10.76 -14.35 -4.18
C VAL A 423 11.58 -15.49 -3.56
N LEU A 424 10.95 -16.34 -2.75
CA LEU A 424 11.67 -17.35 -1.94
C LEU A 424 12.60 -18.25 -2.77
N VAL A 425 12.20 -18.63 -3.99
CA VAL A 425 13.04 -19.46 -4.89
C VAL A 425 14.34 -18.75 -5.30
N GLN A 426 14.30 -17.43 -5.48
CA GLN A 426 15.50 -16.66 -5.80
C GLN A 426 16.27 -16.30 -4.54
N TRP A 427 15.59 -15.90 -3.46
CA TRP A 427 16.20 -15.66 -2.16
C TRP A 427 17.03 -16.84 -1.68
N GLU A 428 16.51 -18.06 -1.84
CA GLU A 428 17.22 -19.31 -1.49
C GLU A 428 18.54 -19.46 -2.24
N LYS A 429 18.66 -18.97 -3.46
CA LYS A 429 19.89 -19.01 -4.26
C LYS A 429 20.87 -17.92 -3.87
N ASP A 430 20.37 -16.76 -3.45
CA ASP A 430 21.14 -15.55 -3.21
C ASP A 430 21.61 -15.44 -1.75
N ILE A 431 20.99 -16.19 -0.83
CA ILE A 431 21.36 -16.18 0.60
C ILE A 431 22.80 -16.70 0.81
N PRO A 432 23.64 -16.03 1.63
CA PRO A 432 24.97 -16.48 1.97
C PRO A 432 24.99 -17.93 2.52
N PRO A 433 26.04 -18.71 2.25
CA PRO A 433 26.10 -20.12 2.70
C PRO A 433 25.94 -20.30 4.21
N GLU A 434 26.49 -19.42 5.03
CA GLU A 434 26.37 -19.43 6.49
C GLU A 434 24.96 -19.14 6.96
N ASP A 435 24.27 -18.21 6.33
CA ASP A 435 22.87 -17.84 6.60
C ASP A 435 21.95 -18.98 6.15
N ARG A 436 22.22 -19.58 4.98
CA ARG A 436 21.54 -20.79 4.53
C ARG A 436 21.67 -21.93 5.53
N SER A 437 22.88 -22.18 6.01
CA SER A 437 23.13 -23.22 7.02
C SER A 437 22.38 -22.94 8.33
N LEU A 438 22.24 -21.68 8.75
CA LEU A 438 21.41 -21.29 9.87
C LEU A 438 19.94 -21.60 9.61
N ALA A 439 19.42 -21.25 8.44
CA ALA A 439 18.03 -21.51 8.05
C ALA A 439 17.72 -23.02 8.06
N GLU A 440 18.58 -23.83 7.44
CA GLU A 440 18.44 -25.29 7.42
C GLU A 440 18.40 -25.88 8.84
N ARG A 441 19.35 -25.52 9.70
CA ARG A 441 19.39 -25.99 11.10
C ARG A 441 18.18 -25.53 11.90
N TYR A 442 17.78 -24.27 11.75
CA TYR A 442 16.63 -23.71 12.46
C TYR A 442 15.32 -24.40 12.06
N LEU A 443 15.17 -24.69 10.78
CA LEU A 443 14.00 -25.37 10.23
C LEU A 443 14.05 -26.90 10.37
N GLY A 444 15.14 -27.45 10.90
CA GLY A 444 15.31 -28.90 11.09
C GLY A 444 15.49 -29.66 9.78
N LEU A 445 16.15 -29.05 8.79
CA LEU A 445 16.33 -29.60 7.45
C LEU A 445 17.74 -30.17 7.25
N PRO A 446 17.92 -31.17 6.36
CA PRO A 446 19.23 -31.57 5.89
C PRO A 446 19.86 -30.46 5.02
N GLY A 447 21.20 -30.42 4.96
CA GLY A 447 21.92 -29.49 4.11
C GLY A 447 21.54 -29.62 2.63
N GLY A 448 21.36 -28.51 1.94
CA GLY A 448 20.95 -28.46 0.55
C GLY A 448 19.45 -28.68 0.28
N ALA A 449 18.62 -28.68 1.33
CA ALA A 449 17.17 -28.80 1.18
C ALA A 449 16.53 -27.57 0.52
N ASP A 450 15.38 -27.75 -0.13
CA ASP A 450 14.49 -26.65 -0.55
C ASP A 450 14.01 -25.88 0.68
N LEU A 451 14.22 -24.57 0.73
CA LEU A 451 13.84 -23.70 1.84
C LEU A 451 12.44 -23.09 1.67
N ARG A 452 11.93 -22.98 0.46
CA ARG A 452 10.69 -22.30 0.15
C ARG A 452 9.51 -22.82 0.95
N TYR A 453 9.21 -24.11 0.82
CA TYR A 453 8.06 -24.69 1.52
C TYR A 453 8.22 -24.72 3.05
N PRO A 454 9.39 -25.06 3.63
CA PRO A 454 9.63 -24.93 5.06
C PRO A 454 9.48 -23.49 5.61
N ILE A 455 9.85 -22.47 4.86
CA ILE A 455 9.64 -21.06 5.26
C ILE A 455 8.15 -20.72 5.28
N LEU A 456 7.38 -21.09 4.25
CA LEU A 456 5.93 -20.93 4.26
C LEU A 456 5.29 -21.63 5.46
N ARG A 457 5.75 -22.83 5.81
CA ARG A 457 5.31 -23.56 7.00
C ARG A 457 5.66 -22.84 8.29
N ALA A 458 6.89 -22.31 8.42
CA ALA A 458 7.32 -21.56 9.59
C ALA A 458 6.45 -20.29 9.80
N GLY A 459 6.12 -19.58 8.73
CA GLY A 459 5.19 -18.46 8.77
C GLY A 459 3.79 -18.85 9.21
N MET A 460 3.24 -19.93 8.64
CA MET A 460 1.94 -20.48 9.04
C MET A 460 1.94 -20.95 10.50
N ALA A 461 3.02 -21.55 10.98
CA ALA A 461 3.17 -22.02 12.36
C ALA A 461 3.37 -20.90 13.38
N SER A 462 3.81 -19.72 12.96
CA SER A 462 4.15 -18.61 13.87
C SER A 462 2.97 -18.17 14.75
N VAL A 463 3.27 -17.52 15.88
CA VAL A 463 2.26 -16.97 16.79
C VAL A 463 1.61 -15.69 16.30
N SER A 464 2.13 -15.07 15.22
CA SER A 464 1.55 -13.86 14.61
C SER A 464 0.08 -14.05 14.29
N TYR A 465 -0.75 -13.03 14.55
CA TYR A 465 -2.17 -13.14 14.26
C TYR A 465 -2.47 -13.29 12.75
N LEU A 466 -1.60 -12.74 11.91
CA LEU A 466 -1.73 -12.82 10.45
C LEU A 466 -0.41 -13.32 9.83
N PHE A 467 -0.51 -14.24 8.89
CA PHE A 467 0.57 -14.62 7.99
C PHE A 467 0.19 -14.25 6.55
N VAL A 468 1.08 -13.60 5.83
CA VAL A 468 0.90 -13.23 4.42
C VAL A 468 2.10 -13.71 3.62
N ALA A 469 1.85 -14.34 2.48
CA ALA A 469 2.89 -14.66 1.49
C ALA A 469 2.49 -14.12 0.12
N GLN A 470 3.48 -13.83 -0.71
CA GLN A 470 3.27 -13.50 -2.11
C GLN A 470 2.71 -14.71 -2.86
N LEU A 471 1.82 -14.50 -3.83
CA LEU A 471 1.33 -15.61 -4.66
C LEU A 471 2.48 -16.33 -5.37
N GLN A 472 3.51 -15.59 -5.78
CA GLN A 472 4.72 -16.11 -6.43
C GLN A 472 5.43 -17.17 -5.59
N ASP A 473 5.46 -17.00 -4.25
CA ASP A 473 6.09 -17.95 -3.34
C ASP A 473 5.31 -19.26 -3.27
N TYR A 474 3.99 -19.20 -3.27
CA TYR A 474 3.16 -20.41 -3.36
C TYR A 474 3.32 -21.12 -4.70
N LEU A 475 3.44 -20.36 -5.79
CA LEU A 475 3.68 -20.89 -7.13
C LEU A 475 5.09 -21.46 -7.32
N GLY A 476 6.06 -21.05 -6.49
CA GLY A 476 7.46 -21.45 -6.64
C GLY A 476 8.13 -20.83 -7.85
N LEU A 477 7.81 -19.57 -8.15
CA LEU A 477 8.39 -18.82 -9.25
C LEU A 477 9.76 -18.24 -8.89
N GLY A 478 10.61 -18.03 -9.91
CA GLY A 478 11.92 -17.43 -9.77
C GLY A 478 11.91 -15.89 -9.76
N GLY A 479 13.12 -15.30 -9.73
CA GLY A 479 13.33 -13.84 -9.64
C GLY A 479 12.73 -13.01 -10.78
N GLU A 480 12.37 -13.65 -11.90
CA GLU A 480 11.63 -13.01 -13.01
C GLU A 480 10.22 -12.55 -12.60
N SER A 481 9.67 -13.09 -11.52
CA SER A 481 8.36 -12.75 -10.98
C SER A 481 8.40 -11.72 -9.84
N ARG A 482 9.57 -11.24 -9.45
CA ARG A 482 9.72 -10.22 -8.41
C ARG A 482 9.01 -8.93 -8.80
N MET A 483 8.24 -8.36 -7.84
CA MET A 483 7.46 -7.15 -8.10
C MET A 483 8.31 -5.89 -8.09
N ASN A 484 9.16 -5.71 -7.10
CA ASN A 484 9.93 -4.48 -6.94
C ASN A 484 11.37 -4.75 -6.49
N ARG A 485 12.29 -3.94 -7.03
CA ARG A 485 13.67 -3.80 -6.56
C ARG A 485 13.84 -2.36 -6.07
N PRO A 486 13.74 -2.11 -4.76
CA PRO A 486 13.84 -0.76 -4.20
C PRO A 486 15.12 -0.04 -4.63
N GLY A 487 14.99 1.22 -5.03
CA GLY A 487 16.12 2.04 -5.48
C GLY A 487 16.64 1.74 -6.89
N ILE A 488 16.05 0.79 -7.61
CA ILE A 488 16.45 0.41 -8.98
C ILE A 488 15.35 0.80 -9.96
N MET A 489 15.70 1.58 -10.98
CA MET A 489 14.81 2.01 -12.07
C MET A 489 15.32 1.45 -13.41
N ASP A 490 15.26 0.13 -13.56
CA ASP A 490 15.71 -0.58 -14.78
C ASP A 490 14.55 -0.98 -15.72
N GLY A 491 13.33 -0.52 -15.42
CA GLY A 491 12.13 -0.82 -16.19
C GLY A 491 11.60 -2.24 -16.00
N LYS A 492 12.03 -2.96 -14.96
CA LYS A 492 11.59 -4.33 -14.67
C LYS A 492 10.66 -4.46 -13.47
N ASN A 493 10.47 -3.38 -12.71
CA ASN A 493 9.59 -3.36 -11.55
C ASN A 493 8.12 -3.29 -11.97
N TRP A 494 7.24 -3.87 -11.15
CA TRP A 494 5.77 -3.80 -11.23
C TRP A 494 5.15 -4.52 -12.43
N LEU A 495 5.93 -5.26 -13.23
CA LEU A 495 5.50 -5.85 -14.49
C LEU A 495 4.81 -7.19 -14.33
N TRP A 496 5.18 -8.00 -13.32
CA TRP A 496 4.78 -9.39 -13.23
C TRP A 496 3.26 -9.58 -13.18
N ARG A 497 2.79 -10.60 -13.91
CA ARG A 497 1.40 -11.07 -13.92
C ARG A 497 1.35 -12.59 -13.85
N ALA A 498 0.35 -13.09 -13.13
CA ALA A 498 0.00 -14.51 -13.17
C ALA A 498 -0.73 -14.85 -14.48
N THR A 499 -0.61 -16.11 -14.92
CA THR A 499 -1.44 -16.67 -15.98
C THR A 499 -2.71 -17.32 -15.42
N HIS A 500 -3.71 -17.56 -16.26
CA HIS A 500 -4.94 -18.27 -15.84
C HIS A 500 -4.65 -19.66 -15.26
N GLU A 501 -3.68 -20.37 -15.82
CA GLU A 501 -3.33 -21.74 -15.42
C GLU A 501 -2.66 -21.79 -14.04
N GLN A 502 -1.95 -20.72 -13.65
CA GLN A 502 -1.26 -20.63 -12.37
C GLN A 502 -2.23 -20.51 -11.19
N ILE A 503 -3.39 -19.86 -11.38
CA ILE A 503 -4.42 -19.69 -10.34
C ILE A 503 -5.37 -20.90 -10.40
N SER A 504 -4.85 -22.06 -10.01
CA SER A 504 -5.55 -23.35 -10.15
C SER A 504 -6.20 -23.81 -8.85
N ASP A 505 -7.22 -24.65 -9.01
CA ASP A 505 -7.86 -25.34 -7.89
C ASP A 505 -6.87 -26.16 -7.05
N LYS A 506 -5.91 -26.81 -7.72
CA LYS A 506 -4.87 -27.57 -7.02
C LYS A 506 -4.03 -26.69 -6.13
N LEU A 507 -3.60 -25.52 -6.60
CA LEU A 507 -2.84 -24.57 -5.78
C LEU A 507 -3.66 -24.10 -4.58
N ALA A 508 -4.96 -23.82 -4.80
CA ALA A 508 -5.85 -23.43 -3.71
C ALA A 508 -5.96 -24.53 -2.64
N ASP A 509 -6.08 -25.79 -3.05
CA ASP A 509 -6.16 -26.93 -2.13
C ASP A 509 -4.84 -27.15 -1.36
N ASP A 510 -3.68 -27.00 -2.02
CA ASP A 510 -2.36 -27.09 -1.38
C ASP A 510 -2.20 -25.97 -0.30
N ILE A 511 -2.63 -24.75 -0.58
CA ILE A 511 -2.63 -23.63 0.38
C ILE A 511 -3.62 -23.89 1.52
N ALA A 512 -4.83 -24.37 1.19
CA ALA A 512 -5.86 -24.70 2.18
C ALA A 512 -5.38 -25.79 3.15
N TYR A 513 -4.64 -26.78 2.68
CA TYR A 513 -4.02 -27.79 3.53
C TYR A 513 -3.11 -27.16 4.58
N LEU A 514 -2.18 -26.28 4.18
CA LEU A 514 -1.29 -25.58 5.13
C LEU A 514 -2.08 -24.72 6.12
N THR A 515 -3.05 -23.96 5.62
CA THR A 515 -3.88 -23.05 6.42
C THR A 515 -4.63 -23.83 7.50
N THR A 516 -5.19 -24.98 7.15
CA THR A 516 -5.91 -25.88 8.07
C THR A 516 -4.95 -26.54 9.06
N LEU A 517 -3.81 -27.06 8.59
CA LEU A 517 -2.82 -27.73 9.43
C LEU A 517 -2.35 -26.86 10.59
N TYR A 518 -2.23 -25.54 10.35
CA TYR A 518 -1.76 -24.58 11.35
C TYR A 518 -2.90 -23.76 12.00
N ALA A 519 -4.15 -24.21 11.87
CA ALA A 519 -5.33 -23.59 12.49
C ALA A 519 -5.41 -22.07 12.26
N ARG A 520 -5.21 -21.63 10.99
CA ARG A 520 -5.39 -20.23 10.58
C ARG A 520 -6.72 -19.98 9.90
N TYR A 521 -7.62 -20.92 9.99
CA TYR A 521 -8.98 -20.85 9.51
C TYR A 521 -9.89 -21.62 10.46
N GLU A 522 -10.85 -20.94 11.08
CA GLU A 522 -11.94 -21.57 11.82
C GLU A 522 -13.10 -21.81 10.85
N ASN A 523 -13.70 -23.03 10.94
CA ASN A 523 -14.83 -23.44 10.09
C ASN A 523 -16.10 -22.69 10.46
#